data_24832b1c3d9299454e3862f6ff1ac94c
#
_entry.id   24832b1c3d9299454e3862f6ff1ac94c
#
_cell.length_a   1.000
_cell.length_b   1.000
_cell.length_c   1.000
_cell.angle_alpha   90.00
_cell.angle_beta   90.00
_cell.angle_gamma   90.00
#
_symmetry.space_group_name_H-M   'P 1'
#
loop_
_entity.id
_entity.type
_entity.pdbx_description
1 polymer ?
#
loop_
_entity_poly.entity_id
_entity_poly.type
_entity_poly.pdbx_seq_one_letter_code
_entity_poly.pdbx_strand_id
1 'polypeptide(L)'
;MTEDLTTPLSSALSPDVKIYVAGHRGLVGSAIVRQLEAEGCRNLLVRTHKELDLIDQSQVRSFFERERPEIVVLAAAKVGGILANSMYPAEFIYENLMIQSNIINWSQKTGIKRLLFLGSSCIYPKLSPQPMKEEYLLSGPLEPTNDAYAVAKIAGIKMCESYNKQYNTSYLSVMPTNLYGPGDNFDLEKSHVLPALIRKFHEAKESGDHEVVVWGTGSPRREFLHVDDMAAACVYLLGLPAASYKDLVVKLKPCLINIGMGRDITIKELAELVKEIVGFKGQIIFDTDKPDGTPQKLLDISRMDTLGWKAKISLRAGIADTYGWYLKSVQKL
;
A
#
# COMPACT_ATOMS: atom_id res chain seq x y z
N MET A 1 -15.55 -23.73 25.76
CA MET A 1 -16.42 -22.56 25.56
C MET A 1 -15.92 -21.87 24.33
N THR A 2 -16.58 -22.07 23.20
CA THR A 2 -16.30 -21.39 21.92
C THR A 2 -16.99 -20.03 22.01
N GLU A 3 -16.21 -18.96 22.21
CA GLU A 3 -16.72 -17.60 22.09
C GLU A 3 -17.18 -17.37 20.64
N ASP A 4 -18.42 -16.98 20.53
CA ASP A 4 -19.12 -16.72 19.30
C ASP A 4 -18.54 -15.44 18.64
N LEU A 5 -17.77 -15.62 17.56
CA LEU A 5 -17.09 -14.56 16.80
C LEU A 5 -18.04 -13.73 15.92
N THR A 6 -19.35 -13.78 16.14
CA THR A 6 -20.36 -13.15 15.29
C THR A 6 -20.76 -11.73 15.71
N THR A 7 -20.22 -11.17 16.80
CA THR A 7 -20.42 -9.76 17.11
C THR A 7 -19.38 -8.93 16.35
N PRO A 8 -19.76 -7.93 15.50
CA PRO A 8 -18.80 -7.02 14.91
C PRO A 8 -17.99 -6.39 16.05
N LEU A 9 -16.68 -6.63 16.09
CA LEU A 9 -15.78 -5.98 17.02
C LEU A 9 -15.93 -4.46 16.78
N SER A 10 -16.64 -3.78 17.65
CA SER A 10 -16.73 -2.31 17.69
C SER A 10 -15.31 -1.80 17.96
N SER A 11 -14.57 -1.59 16.88
CA SER A 11 -13.21 -1.07 16.93
C SER A 11 -13.28 0.44 16.83
N ALA A 12 -13.18 1.13 17.93
CA ALA A 12 -13.03 2.58 17.90
C ALA A 12 -11.68 2.94 18.53
N LEU A 13 -10.83 3.59 17.77
CA LEU A 13 -9.68 4.30 18.32
C LEU A 13 -10.22 5.44 19.20
N SER A 14 -9.56 5.68 20.35
CA SER A 14 -9.90 6.87 21.14
C SER A 14 -9.68 8.12 20.29
N PRO A 15 -10.60 9.10 20.29
CA PRO A 15 -10.41 10.35 19.56
C PRO A 15 -9.13 11.11 19.90
N ASP A 16 -8.61 10.94 21.11
CA ASP A 16 -7.45 11.66 21.62
C ASP A 16 -6.15 10.86 21.55
N VAL A 17 -6.19 9.60 21.05
CA VAL A 17 -4.99 8.78 20.87
C VAL A 17 -4.01 9.45 19.93
N LYS A 18 -2.77 9.57 20.35
CA LYS A 18 -1.71 10.26 19.58
C LYS A 18 -1.15 9.32 18.52
N ILE A 19 -1.46 9.58 17.26
CA ILE A 19 -1.07 8.72 16.12
C ILE A 19 -0.09 9.48 15.23
N TYR A 20 1.09 8.91 14.98
CA TYR A 20 2.01 9.41 13.97
C TYR A 20 1.83 8.68 12.65
N VAL A 21 1.52 9.42 11.58
CA VAL A 21 1.42 8.89 10.21
C VAL A 21 2.64 9.37 9.41
N ALA A 22 3.66 8.52 9.32
CA ALA A 22 4.82 8.77 8.48
C ALA A 22 4.45 8.56 7.01
N GLY A 23 4.71 9.59 6.16
CA GLY A 23 4.36 9.53 4.73
C GLY A 23 2.94 10.03 4.41
N HIS A 24 2.37 10.89 5.24
CA HIS A 24 1.00 11.43 5.13
C HIS A 24 0.66 12.14 3.81
N ARG A 25 1.65 12.52 2.98
CA ARG A 25 1.44 13.14 1.66
C ARG A 25 1.42 12.14 0.50
N GLY A 26 1.83 10.89 0.74
CA GLY A 26 1.74 9.82 -0.25
C GLY A 26 0.31 9.29 -0.44
N LEU A 27 0.10 8.50 -1.48
CA LEU A 27 -1.19 7.89 -1.83
C LEU A 27 -1.86 7.23 -0.60
N VAL A 28 -1.18 6.29 0.05
CA VAL A 28 -1.73 5.54 1.18
C VAL A 28 -1.76 6.36 2.46
N GLY A 29 -0.69 7.10 2.75
CA GLY A 29 -0.61 7.89 3.98
C GLY A 29 -1.68 8.98 4.07
N SER A 30 -1.98 9.66 2.94
CA SER A 30 -3.05 10.67 2.91
C SER A 30 -4.45 10.05 3.08
N ALA A 31 -4.69 8.87 2.50
CA ALA A 31 -5.94 8.15 2.68
C ALA A 31 -6.13 7.68 4.13
N ILE A 32 -5.06 7.21 4.79
CA ILE A 32 -5.10 6.81 6.21
C ILE A 32 -5.41 8.03 7.10
N VAL A 33 -4.81 9.20 6.82
CA VAL A 33 -5.13 10.42 7.57
C VAL A 33 -6.61 10.77 7.42
N ARG A 34 -7.13 10.82 6.18
CA ARG A 34 -8.58 11.07 5.93
C ARG A 34 -9.49 10.08 6.67
N GLN A 35 -9.14 8.80 6.65
CA GLN A 35 -9.92 7.76 7.33
C GLN A 35 -9.88 7.91 8.85
N LEU A 36 -8.72 8.21 9.44
CA LEU A 36 -8.58 8.46 10.88
C LEU A 36 -9.40 9.69 11.31
N GLU A 37 -9.37 10.78 10.53
CA GLU A 37 -10.16 11.98 10.76
C GLU A 37 -11.68 11.67 10.68
N ALA A 38 -12.10 10.88 9.69
CA ALA A 38 -13.48 10.44 9.54
C ALA A 38 -13.98 9.57 10.71
N GLU A 39 -13.08 8.78 11.32
CA GLU A 39 -13.36 8.00 12.55
C GLU A 39 -13.29 8.86 13.84
N GLY A 40 -13.03 10.17 13.72
CA GLY A 40 -13.02 11.12 14.82
C GLY A 40 -11.70 11.25 15.57
N CYS A 41 -10.59 10.68 15.08
CA CYS A 41 -9.27 10.87 15.66
C CYS A 41 -8.82 12.33 15.46
N ARG A 42 -8.42 13.01 16.55
CA ARG A 42 -8.08 14.45 16.55
C ARG A 42 -6.61 14.72 16.77
N ASN A 43 -5.85 13.76 17.31
CA ASN A 43 -4.47 13.94 17.70
C ASN A 43 -3.53 13.24 16.70
N LEU A 44 -3.56 13.70 15.45
CA LEU A 44 -2.76 13.16 14.37
C LEU A 44 -1.46 13.96 14.22
N LEU A 45 -0.33 13.28 14.34
CA LEU A 45 0.99 13.84 14.05
C LEU A 45 1.36 13.51 12.59
N VAL A 46 1.69 14.55 11.85
CA VAL A 46 2.22 14.45 10.49
C VAL A 46 3.41 15.37 10.32
N ARG A 47 4.40 14.97 9.53
CA ARG A 47 5.59 15.79 9.21
C ARG A 47 5.94 15.60 7.74
N THR A 48 6.20 16.71 7.08
CA THR A 48 6.76 16.70 5.72
C THR A 48 8.22 16.29 5.75
N HIS A 49 8.77 15.87 4.62
CA HIS A 49 10.19 15.55 4.51
C HIS A 49 11.11 16.72 4.92
N LYS A 50 10.70 17.96 4.65
CA LYS A 50 11.45 19.17 5.06
C LYS A 50 11.45 19.40 6.58
N GLU A 51 10.40 18.96 7.28
CA GLU A 51 10.26 19.09 8.75
C GLU A 51 10.89 17.92 9.49
N LEU A 52 10.97 16.76 8.87
CA LEU A 52 11.52 15.54 9.44
C LEU A 52 12.03 14.62 8.33
N ASP A 53 13.34 14.60 8.14
CA ASP A 53 13.99 13.63 7.27
C ASP A 53 14.10 12.28 8.00
N LEU A 54 13.37 11.28 7.51
CA LEU A 54 13.32 9.96 8.13
C LEU A 54 14.60 9.14 7.92
N ILE A 55 15.49 9.58 7.02
CA ILE A 55 16.81 8.98 6.82
C ILE A 55 17.77 9.46 7.91
N ASP A 56 17.59 10.69 8.40
CA ASP A 56 18.40 11.27 9.48
C ASP A 56 17.99 10.70 10.85
N GLN A 57 18.83 9.81 11.36
CA GLN A 57 18.60 9.16 12.66
C GLN A 57 18.46 10.16 13.82
N SER A 58 19.19 11.27 13.79
CA SER A 58 19.19 12.26 14.88
C SER A 58 17.89 13.05 14.91
N GLN A 59 17.37 13.43 13.75
CA GLN A 59 16.06 14.07 13.63
C GLN A 59 14.94 13.13 14.08
N VAL A 60 14.94 11.88 13.62
CA VAL A 60 13.95 10.88 14.03
C VAL A 60 14.00 10.65 15.54
N ARG A 61 15.21 10.51 16.12
CA ARG A 61 15.38 10.41 17.56
C ARG A 61 14.71 11.56 18.29
N SER A 62 15.09 12.79 17.95
CA SER A 62 14.60 14.01 18.62
C SER A 62 13.08 14.15 18.49
N PHE A 63 12.52 13.77 17.34
CA PHE A 63 11.09 13.75 17.11
C PHE A 63 10.38 12.76 18.05
N PHE A 64 10.82 11.50 18.10
CA PHE A 64 10.19 10.47 18.92
C PHE A 64 10.34 10.75 20.43
N GLU A 65 11.49 11.24 20.88
CA GLU A 65 11.72 11.62 22.28
C GLU A 65 10.79 12.77 22.73
N ARG A 66 10.52 13.75 21.84
CA ARG A 66 9.65 14.88 22.11
C ARG A 66 8.17 14.55 21.99
N GLU A 67 7.76 13.94 20.86
CA GLU A 67 6.35 13.78 20.52
C GLU A 67 5.71 12.55 21.18
N ARG A 68 6.45 11.48 21.37
CA ARG A 68 5.99 10.22 21.99
C ARG A 68 4.60 9.77 21.52
N PRO A 69 4.38 9.50 20.23
CA PRO A 69 3.10 8.97 19.77
C PRO A 69 2.78 7.64 20.44
N GLU A 70 1.51 7.30 20.54
CA GLU A 70 1.05 6.00 21.09
C GLU A 70 0.96 4.92 20.01
N ILE A 71 0.64 5.35 18.78
CA ILE A 71 0.54 4.50 17.60
C ILE A 71 1.37 5.11 16.48
N VAL A 72 2.03 4.26 15.71
CA VAL A 72 2.79 4.67 14.51
C VAL A 72 2.27 3.93 13.30
N VAL A 73 1.98 4.68 12.23
CA VAL A 73 1.71 4.14 10.89
C VAL A 73 2.90 4.50 10.00
N LEU A 74 3.63 3.48 9.55
CA LEU A 74 4.79 3.68 8.68
C LEU A 74 4.38 3.44 7.22
N ALA A 75 3.86 4.49 6.59
CA ALA A 75 3.52 4.53 5.16
C ALA A 75 4.61 5.23 4.32
N ALA A 76 5.61 5.83 4.96
CA ALA A 76 6.73 6.46 4.26
C ALA A 76 7.64 5.40 3.63
N ALA A 77 7.96 5.60 2.36
CA ALA A 77 8.91 4.80 1.61
C ALA A 77 9.34 5.54 0.34
N LYS A 78 10.54 5.22 -0.18
CA LYS A 78 10.88 5.52 -1.56
C LYS A 78 10.20 4.48 -2.44
N VAL A 79 9.28 4.92 -3.28
CA VAL A 79 8.48 4.06 -4.18
C VAL A 79 8.60 4.54 -5.62
N GLY A 80 8.36 3.65 -6.57
CA GLY A 80 8.37 3.98 -8.00
C GLY A 80 8.02 2.76 -8.86
N GLY A 81 7.74 3.00 -10.13
CA GLY A 81 7.49 1.97 -11.13
C GLY A 81 8.74 1.11 -11.41
N ILE A 82 8.60 0.13 -12.31
CA ILE A 82 9.66 -0.82 -12.69
C ILE A 82 10.92 -0.09 -13.18
N LEU A 83 10.75 0.94 -14.03
CA LEU A 83 11.86 1.70 -14.59
C LEU A 83 12.69 2.38 -13.48
N ALA A 84 12.04 3.08 -12.55
CA ALA A 84 12.72 3.76 -11.45
C ALA A 84 13.46 2.77 -10.53
N ASN A 85 12.85 1.63 -10.21
CA ASN A 85 13.49 0.58 -9.42
C ASN A 85 14.74 0.02 -10.12
N SER A 86 14.68 -0.21 -11.43
CA SER A 86 15.81 -0.72 -12.21
C SER A 86 16.95 0.30 -12.36
N MET A 87 16.62 1.61 -12.44
CA MET A 87 17.62 2.68 -12.61
C MET A 87 18.30 3.09 -11.30
N TYR A 88 17.62 3.01 -10.17
CA TYR A 88 18.11 3.51 -8.88
C TYR A 88 18.07 2.47 -7.75
N PRO A 89 18.50 1.21 -7.97
CA PRO A 89 18.34 0.14 -6.98
C PRO A 89 19.07 0.43 -5.65
N ALA A 90 20.24 1.06 -5.70
CA ALA A 90 20.99 1.42 -4.49
C ALA A 90 20.23 2.45 -3.61
N GLU A 91 19.60 3.44 -4.22
CA GLU A 91 18.79 4.40 -3.49
C GLU A 91 17.52 3.76 -2.92
N PHE A 92 16.86 2.89 -3.69
CA PHE A 92 15.67 2.19 -3.21
C PHE A 92 15.94 1.31 -2.00
N ILE A 93 17.02 0.54 -2.00
CA ILE A 93 17.35 -0.29 -0.84
C ILE A 93 17.81 0.56 0.35
N TYR A 94 18.72 1.50 0.13
CA TYR A 94 19.31 2.31 1.21
C TYR A 94 18.26 3.18 1.91
N GLU A 95 17.53 4.00 1.17
CA GLU A 95 16.57 4.93 1.77
C GLU A 95 15.45 4.20 2.50
N ASN A 96 14.91 3.11 1.93
CA ASN A 96 13.87 2.33 2.60
C ASN A 96 14.39 1.64 3.88
N LEU A 97 15.61 1.08 3.85
CA LEU A 97 16.23 0.50 5.04
C LEU A 97 16.43 1.56 6.14
N MET A 98 16.91 2.76 5.80
CA MET A 98 17.13 3.82 6.78
C MET A 98 15.80 4.31 7.38
N ILE A 99 14.81 4.62 6.54
CA ILE A 99 13.48 5.08 6.99
C ILE A 99 12.87 4.09 7.99
N GLN A 100 12.77 2.82 7.59
CA GLN A 100 12.11 1.82 8.43
C GLN A 100 12.92 1.47 9.69
N SER A 101 14.25 1.40 9.59
CA SER A 101 15.10 1.11 10.73
C SER A 101 15.03 2.21 11.78
N ASN A 102 15.05 3.47 11.36
CA ASN A 102 14.94 4.61 12.26
C ASN A 102 13.57 4.60 12.97
N ILE A 103 12.47 4.50 12.21
CA ILE A 103 11.11 4.52 12.78
C ILE A 103 10.87 3.34 13.73
N ILE A 104 11.17 2.12 13.30
CA ILE A 104 10.93 0.91 14.10
C ILE A 104 11.76 0.95 15.40
N ASN A 105 13.06 1.30 15.28
CA ASN A 105 13.94 1.37 16.45
C ASN A 105 13.51 2.45 17.45
N TRP A 106 13.25 3.67 16.99
CA TRP A 106 12.87 4.76 17.88
C TRP A 106 11.45 4.60 18.45
N SER A 107 10.55 3.94 17.73
CA SER A 107 9.26 3.50 18.27
C SER A 107 9.46 2.62 19.53
N GLN A 108 10.36 1.65 19.47
CA GLN A 108 10.64 0.79 20.63
C GLN A 108 11.35 1.55 21.76
N LYS A 109 12.36 2.37 21.43
CA LYS A 109 13.13 3.14 22.41
C LYS A 109 12.27 4.12 23.21
N THR A 110 11.21 4.65 22.61
CA THR A 110 10.26 5.57 23.26
C THR A 110 9.02 4.89 23.84
N GLY A 111 8.99 3.55 23.83
CA GLY A 111 7.96 2.76 24.49
C GLY A 111 6.68 2.55 23.69
N ILE A 112 6.67 2.88 22.40
CA ILE A 112 5.52 2.67 21.53
C ILE A 112 5.26 1.17 21.37
N LYS A 113 4.04 0.76 21.67
CA LYS A 113 3.64 -0.66 21.65
C LYS A 113 2.98 -1.09 20.37
N ARG A 114 2.37 -0.18 19.59
CA ARG A 114 1.60 -0.49 18.39
C ARG A 114 2.16 0.26 17.18
N LEU A 115 2.58 -0.51 16.18
CA LEU A 115 3.07 0.03 14.91
C LEU A 115 2.47 -0.78 13.76
N LEU A 116 1.99 -0.09 12.72
CA LEU A 116 1.58 -0.68 11.46
C LEU A 116 2.62 -0.36 10.38
N PHE A 117 3.28 -1.38 9.85
CA PHE A 117 4.28 -1.26 8.79
C PHE A 117 3.65 -1.60 7.42
N LEU A 118 3.68 -0.65 6.49
CA LEU A 118 3.22 -0.88 5.13
C LEU A 118 4.33 -1.53 4.29
N GLY A 119 4.14 -2.79 3.97
CA GLY A 119 4.96 -3.53 3.03
C GLY A 119 4.53 -3.34 1.58
N SER A 120 4.75 -4.36 0.77
CA SER A 120 4.36 -4.41 -0.64
C SER A 120 4.29 -5.86 -1.11
N SER A 121 3.39 -6.18 -2.02
CA SER A 121 3.28 -7.54 -2.61
C SER A 121 4.51 -7.97 -3.42
N CYS A 122 5.47 -7.08 -3.69
CA CYS A 122 6.75 -7.43 -4.33
C CYS A 122 7.66 -8.32 -3.47
N ILE A 123 7.37 -8.47 -2.17
CA ILE A 123 8.10 -9.36 -1.26
C ILE A 123 7.93 -10.84 -1.58
N TYR A 124 6.91 -11.20 -2.35
CA TYR A 124 6.65 -12.58 -2.74
C TYR A 124 7.53 -12.99 -3.91
N PRO A 125 7.91 -14.27 -3.99
CA PRO A 125 8.66 -14.78 -5.12
C PRO A 125 7.98 -14.51 -6.46
N LYS A 126 8.79 -14.26 -7.51
CA LYS A 126 8.29 -13.98 -8.87
C LYS A 126 7.30 -15.04 -9.37
N LEU A 127 7.56 -16.31 -9.07
CA LEU A 127 6.78 -17.46 -9.51
C LEU A 127 6.00 -18.09 -8.35
N SER A 128 5.50 -17.28 -7.40
CA SER A 128 4.65 -17.78 -6.32
C SER A 128 3.37 -18.41 -6.87
N PRO A 129 2.88 -19.52 -6.27
CA PRO A 129 1.53 -19.99 -6.53
C PRO A 129 0.49 -18.88 -6.29
N GLN A 130 -0.61 -18.95 -7.03
CA GLN A 130 -1.71 -17.96 -6.95
C GLN A 130 -2.97 -18.62 -6.36
N PRO A 131 -3.70 -17.94 -5.46
CA PRO A 131 -3.35 -16.64 -4.85
C PRO A 131 -2.15 -16.71 -3.90
N MET A 132 -1.38 -15.62 -3.80
CA MET A 132 -0.18 -15.54 -2.98
C MET A 132 -0.53 -15.49 -1.49
N LYS A 133 -0.11 -16.51 -0.76
CA LYS A 133 -0.27 -16.59 0.71
C LYS A 133 0.90 -15.96 1.43
N GLU A 134 0.66 -15.48 2.65
CA GLU A 134 1.69 -14.86 3.48
C GLU A 134 2.86 -15.80 3.78
N GLU A 135 2.61 -17.12 3.85
CA GLU A 135 3.63 -18.15 4.07
C GLU A 135 4.63 -18.28 2.91
N TYR A 136 4.33 -17.70 1.75
CA TYR A 136 5.25 -17.72 0.60
C TYR A 136 6.39 -16.68 0.72
N LEU A 137 6.38 -15.85 1.77
CA LEU A 137 7.50 -14.97 2.08
C LEU A 137 8.82 -15.76 2.18
N LEU A 138 9.82 -15.37 1.37
CA LEU A 138 11.15 -16.01 1.31
C LEU A 138 11.16 -17.47 0.79
N SER A 139 10.13 -17.93 0.08
CA SER A 139 10.07 -19.29 -0.46
C SER A 139 10.71 -19.46 -1.84
N GLY A 140 11.23 -18.39 -2.45
CA GLY A 140 11.87 -18.44 -3.77
C GLY A 140 12.47 -17.09 -4.21
N PRO A 141 13.04 -17.03 -5.43
CA PRO A 141 13.65 -15.81 -5.97
C PRO A 141 12.65 -14.68 -6.19
N LEU A 142 13.07 -13.46 -5.89
CA LEU A 142 12.29 -12.24 -6.12
C LEU A 142 12.27 -11.85 -7.61
N GLU A 143 11.41 -10.88 -7.96
CA GLU A 143 11.42 -10.25 -9.28
C GLU A 143 12.68 -9.35 -9.41
N PRO A 144 13.62 -9.66 -10.35
CA PRO A 144 14.90 -8.94 -10.41
C PRO A 144 14.79 -7.44 -10.65
N THR A 145 13.70 -6.97 -11.28
CA THR A 145 13.54 -5.55 -11.63
C THR A 145 13.22 -4.66 -10.41
N ASN A 146 12.86 -5.26 -9.26
CA ASN A 146 12.55 -4.53 -8.02
C ASN A 146 13.01 -5.25 -6.75
N ASP A 147 13.97 -6.15 -6.86
CA ASP A 147 14.47 -6.96 -5.75
C ASP A 147 15.08 -6.11 -4.62
N ALA A 148 15.79 -5.04 -4.95
CA ALA A 148 16.35 -4.10 -3.99
C ALA A 148 15.27 -3.50 -3.06
N TYR A 149 14.15 -3.05 -3.64
CA TYR A 149 13.00 -2.57 -2.88
C TYR A 149 12.34 -3.71 -2.09
N ALA A 150 12.15 -4.87 -2.71
CA ALA A 150 11.54 -6.02 -2.07
C ALA A 150 12.36 -6.50 -0.85
N VAL A 151 13.69 -6.59 -0.97
CA VAL A 151 14.61 -6.93 0.13
C VAL A 151 14.48 -5.92 1.28
N ALA A 152 14.44 -4.62 0.98
CA ALA A 152 14.24 -3.62 2.01
C ALA A 152 12.90 -3.84 2.75
N LYS A 153 11.80 -4.09 2.03
CA LYS A 153 10.50 -4.35 2.65
C LYS A 153 10.48 -5.65 3.47
N ILE A 154 11.12 -6.72 3.00
CA ILE A 154 11.31 -7.96 3.75
C ILE A 154 12.08 -7.70 5.06
N ALA A 155 13.16 -6.92 4.99
CA ALA A 155 13.92 -6.54 6.19
C ALA A 155 13.04 -5.82 7.22
N GLY A 156 12.15 -4.90 6.80
CA GLY A 156 11.20 -4.22 7.68
C GLY A 156 10.22 -5.18 8.38
N ILE A 157 9.69 -6.16 7.63
CA ILE A 157 8.84 -7.22 8.21
C ILE A 157 9.62 -8.00 9.28
N LYS A 158 10.85 -8.43 8.95
CA LYS A 158 11.71 -9.18 9.88
C LYS A 158 12.11 -8.34 11.09
N MET A 159 12.30 -7.04 10.94
CA MET A 159 12.49 -6.14 12.07
C MET A 159 11.27 -6.12 12.98
N CYS A 160 10.06 -5.93 12.44
CA CYS A 160 8.83 -5.97 13.23
C CYS A 160 8.71 -7.30 14.02
N GLU A 161 8.92 -8.45 13.36
CA GLU A 161 8.91 -9.77 14.02
C GLU A 161 9.95 -9.87 15.15
N SER A 162 11.18 -9.40 14.88
CA SER A 162 12.27 -9.46 15.86
C SER A 162 12.01 -8.59 17.09
N TYR A 163 11.46 -7.39 16.86
CA TYR A 163 11.11 -6.47 17.95
C TYR A 163 9.93 -7.00 18.77
N ASN A 164 8.93 -7.61 18.13
CA ASN A 164 7.84 -8.28 18.82
C ASN A 164 8.35 -9.40 19.74
N LYS A 165 9.26 -10.24 19.23
CA LYS A 165 9.84 -11.34 19.98
C LYS A 165 10.71 -10.88 21.16
N GLN A 166 11.57 -9.88 20.92
CA GLN A 166 12.57 -9.45 21.92
C GLN A 166 12.00 -8.49 22.94
N TYR A 167 11.14 -7.57 22.54
CA TYR A 167 10.69 -6.44 23.37
C TYR A 167 9.19 -6.49 23.69
N ASN A 168 8.49 -7.57 23.29
CA ASN A 168 7.05 -7.73 23.51
C ASN A 168 6.24 -6.53 22.96
N THR A 169 6.64 -6.00 21.79
CA THR A 169 5.90 -5.01 21.05
C THR A 169 4.76 -5.66 20.26
N SER A 170 3.90 -4.87 19.63
CA SER A 170 2.84 -5.35 18.75
C SER A 170 2.94 -4.61 17.41
N TYR A 171 3.97 -4.94 16.64
CA TYR A 171 4.25 -4.38 15.33
C TYR A 171 3.72 -5.32 14.25
N LEU A 172 2.73 -4.87 13.50
CA LEU A 172 2.07 -5.63 12.45
C LEU A 172 2.47 -5.11 11.08
N SER A 173 2.75 -6.02 10.16
CA SER A 173 3.01 -5.67 8.77
C SER A 173 1.77 -5.95 7.91
N VAL A 174 1.46 -5.07 6.94
CA VAL A 174 0.38 -5.25 5.99
C VAL A 174 0.90 -5.18 4.56
N MET A 175 0.42 -6.09 3.70
CA MET A 175 0.85 -6.23 2.32
C MET A 175 -0.28 -5.85 1.38
N PRO A 176 -0.28 -4.61 0.86
CA PRO A 176 -1.26 -4.21 -0.14
C PRO A 176 -0.99 -4.87 -1.49
N THR A 177 -2.06 -5.11 -2.23
CA THR A 177 -2.02 -5.33 -3.67
C THR A 177 -1.76 -4.02 -4.44
N ASN A 178 -1.96 -3.97 -5.77
CA ASN A 178 -1.78 -2.72 -6.51
C ASN A 178 -2.84 -1.70 -6.09
N LEU A 179 -2.36 -0.62 -5.51
CA LEU A 179 -3.22 0.47 -5.02
C LEU A 179 -3.42 1.51 -6.11
N TYR A 180 -4.57 2.16 -6.07
CA TYR A 180 -4.93 3.28 -6.92
C TYR A 180 -5.96 4.17 -6.21
N GLY A 181 -6.12 5.42 -6.63
CA GLY A 181 -7.11 6.31 -6.03
C GLY A 181 -6.71 7.79 -6.08
N PRO A 182 -7.47 8.65 -5.39
CA PRO A 182 -7.14 10.05 -5.22
C PRO A 182 -5.74 10.27 -4.63
N GLY A 183 -4.94 11.12 -5.29
CA GLY A 183 -3.56 11.37 -4.87
C GLY A 183 -2.52 10.43 -5.49
N ASP A 184 -2.90 9.59 -6.45
CA ASP A 184 -1.97 8.75 -7.19
C ASP A 184 -1.06 9.57 -8.13
N ASN A 185 0.02 8.92 -8.58
CA ASN A 185 0.95 9.50 -9.54
C ASN A 185 0.50 9.14 -10.97
N PHE A 186 0.24 10.16 -11.80
CA PHE A 186 -0.17 10.01 -13.20
C PHE A 186 0.96 10.27 -14.20
N ASP A 187 2.21 10.28 -13.78
CA ASP A 187 3.37 10.40 -14.68
C ASP A 187 3.46 9.16 -15.58
N LEU A 188 3.54 9.35 -16.90
CA LEU A 188 3.48 8.25 -17.88
C LEU A 188 4.69 7.29 -17.81
N GLU A 189 5.83 7.74 -17.28
CA GLU A 189 7.04 6.93 -17.18
C GLU A 189 7.21 6.27 -15.80
N LYS A 190 6.67 6.91 -14.75
CA LYS A 190 6.94 6.53 -13.35
C LYS A 190 5.73 5.95 -12.64
N SER A 191 4.52 6.09 -13.20
CA SER A 191 3.29 5.61 -12.57
C SER A 191 3.06 4.12 -12.78
N HIS A 192 2.10 3.61 -12.02
CA HIS A 192 1.55 2.26 -12.23
C HIS A 192 0.58 2.24 -13.41
N VAL A 193 0.24 1.03 -13.88
CA VAL A 193 -0.55 0.83 -15.10
C VAL A 193 -1.92 1.53 -15.06
N LEU A 194 -2.66 1.51 -13.96
CA LEU A 194 -4.01 2.06 -13.89
C LEU A 194 -4.01 3.61 -14.03
N PRO A 195 -3.24 4.38 -13.23
CA PRO A 195 -3.16 5.84 -13.42
C PRO A 195 -2.57 6.23 -14.79
N ALA A 196 -1.61 5.45 -15.33
CA ALA A 196 -1.10 5.68 -16.69
C ALA A 196 -2.20 5.52 -17.75
N LEU A 197 -3.06 4.50 -17.64
CA LEU A 197 -4.19 4.29 -18.54
C LEU A 197 -5.21 5.44 -18.45
N ILE A 198 -5.56 5.86 -17.23
CA ILE A 198 -6.48 6.99 -17.04
C ILE A 198 -5.96 8.23 -17.77
N ARG A 199 -4.69 8.57 -17.58
CA ARG A 199 -4.07 9.73 -18.24
C ARG A 199 -4.01 9.56 -19.75
N LYS A 200 -3.54 8.42 -20.28
CA LYS A 200 -3.46 8.15 -21.71
C LYS A 200 -4.82 8.29 -22.39
N PHE A 201 -5.87 7.69 -21.84
CA PHE A 201 -7.20 7.79 -22.43
C PHE A 201 -7.79 9.18 -22.33
N HIS A 202 -7.49 9.91 -21.24
CA HIS A 202 -7.92 11.30 -21.11
C HIS A 202 -7.25 12.19 -22.14
N GLU A 203 -5.92 12.15 -22.25
CA GLU A 203 -5.16 12.95 -23.22
C GLU A 203 -5.59 12.64 -24.66
N ALA A 204 -5.74 11.36 -25.02
CA ALA A 204 -6.21 10.95 -26.35
C ALA A 204 -7.64 11.42 -26.64
N LYS A 205 -8.53 11.44 -25.65
CA LYS A 205 -9.88 11.99 -25.80
C LYS A 205 -9.86 13.49 -26.05
N GLU A 206 -9.05 14.24 -25.29
CA GLU A 206 -8.97 15.70 -25.41
C GLU A 206 -8.27 16.14 -26.71
N SER A 207 -7.28 15.37 -27.19
CA SER A 207 -6.60 15.64 -28.48
C SER A 207 -7.40 15.16 -29.70
N GLY A 208 -8.45 14.34 -29.51
CA GLY A 208 -9.22 13.75 -30.60
C GLY A 208 -8.49 12.60 -31.32
N ASP A 209 -7.54 11.94 -30.64
CA ASP A 209 -6.81 10.82 -31.20
C ASP A 209 -7.75 9.64 -31.47
N HIS A 210 -7.38 8.81 -32.46
CA HIS A 210 -8.17 7.66 -32.85
C HIS A 210 -7.76 6.36 -32.14
N GLU A 211 -6.59 6.36 -31.49
CA GLU A 211 -6.04 5.17 -30.83
C GLU A 211 -5.24 5.49 -29.56
N VAL A 212 -5.19 4.53 -28.64
CA VAL A 212 -4.31 4.53 -27.47
C VAL A 212 -3.50 3.25 -27.46
N VAL A 213 -2.17 3.39 -27.35
CA VAL A 213 -1.24 2.26 -27.29
C VAL A 213 -1.05 1.80 -25.86
N VAL A 214 -1.31 0.51 -25.62
CA VAL A 214 -1.08 -0.22 -24.36
C VAL A 214 0.05 -1.22 -24.56
N TRP A 215 1.05 -1.19 -23.69
CA TRP A 215 2.21 -2.10 -23.80
C TRP A 215 1.87 -3.53 -23.46
N GLY A 216 2.51 -4.49 -24.18
CA GLY A 216 2.34 -5.92 -23.99
C GLY A 216 1.10 -6.47 -24.69
N THR A 217 0.77 -7.72 -24.39
CA THR A 217 -0.38 -8.43 -24.98
C THR A 217 -1.72 -8.08 -24.31
N GLY A 218 -1.68 -7.45 -23.14
CA GLY A 218 -2.86 -7.23 -22.30
C GLY A 218 -3.33 -8.47 -21.53
N SER A 219 -2.67 -9.61 -21.67
CA SER A 219 -3.05 -10.87 -21.01
C SER A 219 -2.66 -10.97 -19.52
N PRO A 220 -1.60 -10.31 -19.00
CA PRO A 220 -1.28 -10.36 -17.58
C PRO A 220 -2.45 -9.93 -16.69
N ARG A 221 -2.59 -10.62 -15.56
CA ARG A 221 -3.66 -10.37 -14.59
C ARG A 221 -3.15 -9.63 -13.37
N ARG A 222 -3.89 -8.63 -12.92
CA ARG A 222 -3.56 -7.82 -11.73
C ARG A 222 -4.78 -7.63 -10.85
N GLU A 223 -4.53 -7.65 -9.57
CA GLU A 223 -5.47 -7.25 -8.55
C GLU A 223 -5.30 -5.76 -8.25
N PHE A 224 -6.41 -5.05 -8.08
CA PHE A 224 -6.44 -3.63 -7.75
C PHE A 224 -7.32 -3.37 -6.53
N LEU A 225 -6.84 -2.55 -5.61
CA LEU A 225 -7.57 -2.14 -4.42
C LEU A 225 -7.59 -0.60 -4.34
N HIS A 226 -8.77 -0.03 -4.12
CA HIS A 226 -8.89 1.41 -3.91
C HIS A 226 -8.18 1.83 -2.63
N VAL A 227 -7.49 2.97 -2.67
CA VAL A 227 -6.67 3.44 -1.54
C VAL A 227 -7.49 3.70 -0.28
N ASP A 228 -8.76 4.10 -0.41
CA ASP A 228 -9.62 4.32 0.74
C ASP A 228 -10.04 3.00 1.40
N ASP A 229 -10.22 1.91 0.64
CA ASP A 229 -10.37 0.57 1.23
C ASP A 229 -9.08 0.12 1.94
N MET A 230 -7.90 0.39 1.36
CA MET A 230 -6.63 0.13 2.06
C MET A 230 -6.52 0.91 3.37
N ALA A 231 -6.92 2.18 3.36
CA ALA A 231 -6.94 3.02 4.56
C ALA A 231 -7.92 2.49 5.61
N ALA A 232 -9.12 2.11 5.18
CA ALA A 232 -10.15 1.50 6.05
C ALA A 232 -9.66 0.19 6.68
N ALA A 233 -8.94 -0.67 5.91
CA ALA A 233 -8.33 -1.89 6.44
C ALA A 233 -7.27 -1.58 7.52
N CYS A 234 -6.39 -0.60 7.26
CA CYS A 234 -5.37 -0.18 8.23
C CYS A 234 -5.99 0.34 9.52
N VAL A 235 -7.01 1.21 9.41
CA VAL A 235 -7.70 1.79 10.57
C VAL A 235 -8.50 0.72 11.32
N TYR A 236 -9.14 -0.20 10.61
CA TYR A 236 -9.81 -1.36 11.21
C TYR A 236 -8.85 -2.19 12.07
N LEU A 237 -7.68 -2.56 11.52
CA LEU A 237 -6.66 -3.31 12.26
C LEU A 237 -6.16 -2.54 13.48
N LEU A 238 -5.87 -1.24 13.33
CA LEU A 238 -5.43 -0.40 14.43
C LEU A 238 -6.53 -0.20 15.51
N GLY A 239 -7.79 -0.26 15.13
CA GLY A 239 -8.92 -0.15 16.04
C GLY A 239 -9.22 -1.41 16.84
N LEU A 240 -8.64 -2.56 16.52
CA LEU A 240 -8.86 -3.79 17.29
C LEU A 240 -8.53 -3.58 18.77
N PRO A 241 -9.29 -4.18 19.70
CA PRO A 241 -8.96 -4.16 21.13
C PRO A 241 -7.52 -4.59 21.38
N ALA A 242 -6.85 -3.98 22.37
CA ALA A 242 -5.40 -4.19 22.57
C ALA A 242 -5.03 -5.66 22.76
N ALA A 243 -5.86 -6.44 23.46
CA ALA A 243 -5.66 -7.87 23.62
C ALA A 243 -5.76 -8.62 22.29
N SER A 244 -6.82 -8.35 21.51
CA SER A 244 -7.04 -8.98 20.19
C SER A 244 -5.94 -8.63 19.19
N TYR A 245 -5.49 -7.38 19.17
CA TYR A 245 -4.37 -6.94 18.31
C TYR A 245 -3.06 -7.66 18.69
N LYS A 246 -2.77 -7.75 20.00
CA LYS A 246 -1.60 -8.47 20.49
C LYS A 246 -1.65 -9.96 20.15
N ASP A 247 -2.79 -10.60 20.39
CA ASP A 247 -3.04 -11.98 20.02
C ASP A 247 -2.84 -12.25 18.54
N LEU A 248 -3.36 -11.35 17.68
CA LEU A 248 -3.18 -11.40 16.24
C LEU A 248 -1.68 -11.40 15.89
N VAL A 249 -0.92 -10.45 16.41
CA VAL A 249 0.53 -10.32 16.17
C VAL A 249 1.30 -11.55 16.62
N VAL A 250 0.92 -12.16 17.74
CA VAL A 250 1.57 -13.37 18.27
C VAL A 250 1.24 -14.62 17.44
N LYS A 251 -0.01 -14.73 16.98
CA LYS A 251 -0.50 -15.91 16.24
C LYS A 251 -0.03 -15.94 14.79
N LEU A 252 0.11 -14.77 14.13
CA LEU A 252 0.50 -14.71 12.72
C LEU A 252 1.95 -15.15 12.52
N LYS A 253 2.15 -16.08 11.59
CA LYS A 253 3.46 -16.59 11.14
C LYS A 253 3.43 -16.72 9.60
N PRO A 254 4.16 -15.87 8.88
CA PRO A 254 4.85 -14.65 9.32
C PRO A 254 3.88 -13.57 9.85
N CYS A 255 4.40 -12.59 10.62
CA CYS A 255 3.61 -11.52 11.23
C CYS A 255 3.25 -10.43 10.20
N LEU A 256 2.45 -10.83 9.23
CA LEU A 256 1.96 -9.94 8.18
C LEU A 256 0.56 -10.37 7.72
N ILE A 257 -0.17 -9.44 7.10
CA ILE A 257 -1.51 -9.66 6.57
C ILE A 257 -1.59 -9.09 5.15
N ASN A 258 -2.05 -9.89 4.21
CA ASN A 258 -2.39 -9.45 2.88
C ASN A 258 -3.68 -8.62 2.89
N ILE A 259 -3.67 -7.49 2.19
CA ILE A 259 -4.84 -6.64 2.00
C ILE A 259 -5.08 -6.46 0.50
N GLY A 260 -6.17 -7.01 0.04
CA GLY A 260 -6.54 -7.03 -1.37
C GLY A 260 -8.04 -7.12 -1.57
N MET A 261 -8.45 -7.27 -2.82
CA MET A 261 -9.83 -7.44 -3.25
C MET A 261 -10.22 -8.93 -3.37
N GLY A 262 -9.21 -9.84 -3.40
CA GLY A 262 -9.42 -11.27 -3.63
C GLY A 262 -9.84 -11.63 -5.07
N ARG A 263 -9.71 -10.71 -6.02
CA ARG A 263 -10.00 -10.92 -7.44
C ARG A 263 -9.10 -10.07 -8.32
N ASP A 264 -8.72 -10.60 -9.44
CA ASP A 264 -7.89 -9.94 -10.44
C ASP A 264 -8.66 -9.69 -11.77
N ILE A 265 -8.05 -8.92 -12.64
CA ILE A 265 -8.54 -8.56 -13.97
C ILE A 265 -7.36 -8.56 -14.94
N THR A 266 -7.56 -8.90 -16.21
CA THR A 266 -6.53 -8.74 -17.23
C THR A 266 -6.27 -7.26 -17.51
N ILE A 267 -5.05 -6.93 -17.97
CA ILE A 267 -4.74 -5.55 -18.38
C ILE A 267 -5.62 -5.13 -19.56
N LYS A 268 -6.01 -6.05 -20.43
CA LYS A 268 -6.95 -5.79 -21.53
C LYS A 268 -8.32 -5.37 -21.00
N GLU A 269 -8.91 -6.15 -20.10
CA GLU A 269 -10.21 -5.82 -19.48
C GLU A 269 -10.14 -4.52 -18.69
N LEU A 270 -9.02 -4.26 -17.99
CA LEU A 270 -8.78 -3.00 -17.31
C LEU A 270 -8.77 -1.81 -18.28
N ALA A 271 -8.04 -1.93 -19.39
CA ALA A 271 -7.95 -0.87 -20.40
C ALA A 271 -9.33 -0.55 -21.01
N GLU A 272 -10.13 -1.58 -21.32
CA GLU A 272 -11.51 -1.37 -21.79
C GLU A 272 -12.39 -0.69 -20.74
N LEU A 273 -12.27 -1.07 -19.48
CA LEU A 273 -13.00 -0.43 -18.38
C LEU A 273 -12.64 1.03 -18.20
N VAL A 274 -11.33 1.36 -18.23
CA VAL A 274 -10.85 2.75 -18.13
C VAL A 274 -11.29 3.56 -19.34
N LYS A 275 -11.19 3.00 -20.57
CA LYS A 275 -11.67 3.61 -21.80
C LYS A 275 -13.15 4.01 -21.71
N GLU A 276 -13.98 3.07 -21.22
CA GLU A 276 -15.41 3.33 -21.02
C GLU A 276 -15.68 4.47 -20.03
N ILE A 277 -15.01 4.46 -18.86
CA ILE A 277 -15.20 5.45 -17.80
C ILE A 277 -14.74 6.83 -18.23
N VAL A 278 -13.59 6.91 -18.92
CA VAL A 278 -13.06 8.17 -19.47
C VAL A 278 -13.95 8.68 -20.62
N GLY A 279 -14.62 7.78 -21.33
CA GLY A 279 -15.47 8.09 -22.50
C GLY A 279 -14.68 8.28 -23.77
N PHE A 280 -13.49 7.66 -23.88
CA PHE A 280 -12.71 7.62 -25.12
C PHE A 280 -13.38 6.73 -26.17
N LYS A 281 -13.47 7.19 -27.44
CA LYS A 281 -14.22 6.50 -28.52
C LYS A 281 -13.32 5.80 -29.53
N GLY A 282 -12.01 6.05 -29.48
CA GLY A 282 -11.02 5.43 -30.38
C GLY A 282 -10.74 3.96 -30.06
N GLN A 283 -9.71 3.40 -30.64
CA GLN A 283 -9.30 2.01 -30.51
C GLN A 283 -8.18 1.83 -29.45
N ILE A 284 -8.09 0.63 -28.90
CA ILE A 284 -6.95 0.21 -28.06
C ILE A 284 -6.05 -0.65 -28.94
N ILE A 285 -4.79 -0.25 -29.04
CA ILE A 285 -3.75 -1.00 -29.77
C ILE A 285 -2.78 -1.60 -28.75
N PHE A 286 -2.54 -2.90 -28.84
CA PHE A 286 -1.58 -3.59 -27.97
C PHE A 286 -0.22 -3.67 -28.67
N ASP A 287 0.81 -3.05 -28.05
CA ASP A 287 2.20 -3.08 -28.53
C ASP A 287 2.90 -4.32 -27.96
N THR A 288 2.84 -5.41 -28.71
CA THR A 288 3.41 -6.72 -28.34
C THR A 288 4.93 -6.77 -28.41
N ASP A 289 5.60 -5.75 -28.95
CA ASP A 289 7.06 -5.63 -28.92
C ASP A 289 7.57 -5.24 -27.53
N LYS A 290 6.68 -4.74 -26.68
CA LYS A 290 6.97 -4.48 -25.26
C LYS A 290 6.69 -5.73 -24.42
N PRO A 291 7.57 -6.04 -23.46
CA PRO A 291 7.41 -7.24 -22.66
C PRO A 291 6.18 -7.18 -21.75
N ASP A 292 5.51 -8.31 -21.59
CA ASP A 292 4.55 -8.52 -20.52
C ASP A 292 5.29 -8.60 -19.16
N GLY A 293 4.66 -8.10 -18.12
CA GLY A 293 5.13 -8.32 -16.75
C GLY A 293 4.80 -9.73 -16.24
N THR A 294 4.95 -9.98 -14.95
CA THR A 294 4.55 -11.23 -14.28
C THR A 294 3.13 -11.63 -14.70
N PRO A 295 2.88 -12.91 -15.08
CA PRO A 295 1.58 -13.34 -15.65
C PRO A 295 0.38 -13.03 -14.74
N GLN A 296 0.51 -13.26 -13.43
CA GLN A 296 -0.56 -13.03 -12.46
C GLN A 296 -0.01 -12.54 -11.12
N LYS A 297 -0.74 -11.62 -10.48
CA LYS A 297 -0.53 -11.21 -9.09
C LYS A 297 -1.88 -11.05 -8.40
N LEU A 298 -2.21 -12.03 -7.56
CA LEU A 298 -3.43 -12.08 -6.75
C LEU A 298 -3.04 -12.44 -5.32
N LEU A 299 -3.49 -11.69 -4.33
CA LEU A 299 -3.24 -12.00 -2.92
C LEU A 299 -4.29 -12.96 -2.36
N ASP A 300 -3.87 -13.89 -1.52
CA ASP A 300 -4.79 -14.59 -0.61
C ASP A 300 -5.16 -13.63 0.53
N ILE A 301 -6.46 -13.38 0.69
CA ILE A 301 -6.99 -12.43 1.68
C ILE A 301 -7.66 -13.13 2.86
N SER A 302 -7.49 -14.44 3.01
CA SER A 302 -8.18 -15.26 4.02
C SER A 302 -7.97 -14.76 5.45
N ARG A 303 -6.80 -14.17 5.75
CA ARG A 303 -6.53 -13.59 7.09
C ARG A 303 -7.42 -12.38 7.36
N MET A 304 -7.62 -11.49 6.40
CA MET A 304 -8.54 -10.35 6.55
C MET A 304 -10.01 -10.79 6.59
N ASP A 305 -10.39 -11.76 5.76
CA ASP A 305 -11.75 -12.34 5.78
C ASP A 305 -12.07 -12.95 7.15
N THR A 306 -11.13 -13.68 7.76
CA THR A 306 -11.27 -14.26 9.10
C THR A 306 -11.45 -13.20 10.19
N LEU A 307 -10.86 -12.02 10.00
CA LEU A 307 -11.04 -10.86 10.89
C LEU A 307 -12.37 -10.13 10.64
N GLY A 308 -13.14 -10.52 9.62
CA GLY A 308 -14.44 -9.91 9.29
C GLY A 308 -14.36 -8.63 8.46
N TRP A 309 -13.19 -8.27 7.91
CA TRP A 309 -13.05 -7.10 7.05
C TRP A 309 -13.02 -7.49 5.57
N LYS A 310 -13.71 -6.68 4.75
CA LYS A 310 -13.73 -6.81 3.29
C LYS A 310 -13.68 -5.45 2.60
N ALA A 311 -13.00 -5.40 1.46
CA ALA A 311 -13.04 -4.23 0.58
C ALA A 311 -14.46 -3.97 0.07
N LYS A 312 -14.85 -2.70 -0.04
CA LYS A 312 -16.21 -2.27 -0.38
C LYS A 312 -16.30 -1.56 -1.72
N ILE A 313 -15.22 -0.92 -2.18
CA ILE A 313 -15.23 -0.09 -3.38
C ILE A 313 -14.98 -0.98 -4.60
N SER A 314 -15.99 -1.07 -5.49
CA SER A 314 -15.81 -1.82 -6.74
C SER A 314 -14.78 -1.14 -7.64
N LEU A 315 -14.09 -1.94 -8.49
CA LEU A 315 -13.07 -1.40 -9.42
C LEU A 315 -13.66 -0.28 -10.30
N ARG A 316 -14.86 -0.45 -10.83
CA ARG A 316 -15.56 0.57 -11.65
C ARG A 316 -15.79 1.87 -10.88
N ALA A 317 -16.34 1.78 -9.69
CA ALA A 317 -16.60 2.97 -8.87
C ALA A 317 -15.29 3.67 -8.46
N GLY A 318 -14.27 2.91 -8.07
CA GLY A 318 -12.97 3.45 -7.70
C GLY A 318 -12.25 4.12 -8.87
N ILE A 319 -12.31 3.55 -10.09
CA ILE A 319 -11.75 4.19 -11.30
C ILE A 319 -12.47 5.51 -11.60
N ALA A 320 -13.81 5.53 -11.50
CA ALA A 320 -14.58 6.75 -11.73
C ALA A 320 -14.23 7.84 -10.73
N ASP A 321 -14.09 7.50 -9.44
CA ASP A 321 -13.65 8.43 -8.39
C ASP A 321 -12.23 8.95 -8.65
N THR A 322 -11.29 8.05 -8.97
CA THR A 322 -9.90 8.40 -9.30
C THR A 322 -9.82 9.32 -10.52
N TYR A 323 -10.62 9.06 -11.55
CA TYR A 323 -10.69 9.93 -12.73
C TYR A 323 -11.29 11.30 -12.41
N GLY A 324 -12.34 11.33 -11.60
CA GLY A 324 -12.92 12.58 -11.11
C GLY A 324 -11.92 13.43 -10.32
N TRP A 325 -11.08 12.79 -9.50
CA TRP A 325 -9.98 13.47 -8.81
C TRP A 325 -8.91 13.97 -9.77
N TYR A 326 -8.51 13.15 -10.75
CA TYR A 326 -7.54 13.51 -11.79
C TYR A 326 -7.97 14.77 -12.55
N LEU A 327 -9.22 14.84 -13.00
CA LEU A 327 -9.77 16.00 -13.70
C LEU A 327 -9.65 17.28 -12.87
N LYS A 328 -9.95 17.21 -11.57
CA LYS A 328 -9.80 18.36 -10.66
C LYS A 328 -8.35 18.78 -10.45
N SER A 329 -7.40 17.84 -10.54
CA SER A 329 -5.97 18.12 -10.37
C SER A 329 -5.36 18.77 -11.63
N VAL A 330 -5.77 18.32 -12.81
CA VAL A 330 -5.32 18.89 -14.09
C VAL A 330 -5.86 20.30 -14.30
N GLN A 331 -7.09 20.61 -13.86
CA GLN A 331 -7.67 21.95 -13.93
C GLN A 331 -6.99 22.99 -13.03
N LYS A 332 -6.16 22.57 -12.07
CA LYS A 332 -5.42 23.46 -11.16
C LYS A 332 -4.01 23.79 -11.62
N LEU A 333 -3.57 23.20 -12.72
CA LEU A 333 -2.28 23.46 -13.37
C LEU A 333 -2.46 24.43 -14.53
#